data_690c6e6080db1a8637a376a9e811b6ad
#
_entry.id   690c6e6080db1a8637a376a9e811b6ad
#
_cell.length_a   1.000
_cell.length_b   1.000
_cell.length_c   1.000
_cell.angle_alpha   90.00
_cell.angle_beta   90.00
_cell.angle_gamma   90.00
#
_symmetry.space_group_name_H-M   'P 1'
#
loop_
_entity.id
_entity.type
_entity.pdbx_description
1 polymer ?
#
loop_
_entity_poly.entity_id
_entity_poly.type
_entity_poly.pdbx_seq_one_letter_code
_entity_poly.pdbx_strand_id
1 'polypeptide(L)'
;MLGAARRSCTARRAGRCDPGATTVATAAVAGSRPGRRGNANGAAPRASSRMRPKTCLNTYFSRFSDKPGLAGRIQAVLGKHELQLAHLEPKLYNHSFDGATLDFDVDGVSCDSPKVQRCLEEIRALGVQADLKPTIEVPWFPICWQELDQCVEEVLGSGTGGLLADDHPGFNDEDYKRRREEIATAANSYRAGDGPLPRIEYTPDEVAVWTAVYERLEECHKKWACPEYNEIMPELTAEAGYGRDQIPQLHDISQYLQAKTGFRLRPVCVMLSARDFLNALAFRTFCSTQYIRHGGNPFYTPEPDICHELIGHVPLLADPNFAEFTQKVGLASLGASDEVIVQLANIYWFVVEFGLLRSSSPDPDGAGVKVMGAGILSSIGEMEWSAAAVPSDECRKMGGIARDFPQLARPVLRKFVPAEAAS
;
A
#
# COMPACT_ATOMS: atom_id res chain seq x y z
N MET A 1 -44.81 17.18 -46.02
CA MET A 1 -45.72 17.89 -45.13
C MET A 1 -45.27 17.50 -43.71
N LEU A 2 -44.45 18.35 -43.10
CA LEU A 2 -44.73 19.38 -42.12
C LEU A 2 -45.22 18.84 -40.78
N GLY A 3 -44.39 19.12 -39.74
CA GLY A 3 -44.79 19.15 -38.36
C GLY A 3 -43.63 19.20 -37.39
N ALA A 4 -42.95 20.35 -37.28
CA ALA A 4 -41.96 20.65 -36.26
C ALA A 4 -42.64 20.93 -34.90
N ALA A 5 -42.10 20.40 -33.82
CA ALA A 5 -42.38 20.89 -32.48
C ALA A 5 -41.07 21.08 -31.71
N ARG A 6 -40.61 22.32 -31.66
CA ARG A 6 -39.58 22.80 -30.71
C ARG A 6 -40.18 22.83 -29.30
N ARG A 7 -39.48 22.26 -28.33
CA ARG A 7 -39.64 22.62 -26.91
C ARG A 7 -38.32 23.09 -26.34
N SER A 8 -38.32 24.33 -25.94
CA SER A 8 -37.30 25.06 -25.25
C SER A 8 -37.03 24.42 -23.86
N CYS A 9 -35.77 24.17 -23.55
CA CYS A 9 -35.35 23.84 -22.21
C CYS A 9 -34.52 25.01 -21.66
N THR A 10 -35.06 25.67 -20.69
CA THR A 10 -34.47 26.79 -19.94
C THR A 10 -33.30 26.33 -19.13
N ALA A 11 -32.15 26.98 -19.31
CA ALA A 11 -30.96 26.84 -18.52
C ALA A 11 -31.22 27.23 -17.05
N ARG A 12 -31.02 26.30 -16.12
CA ARG A 12 -30.86 26.61 -14.70
C ARG A 12 -29.37 26.72 -14.38
N ARG A 13 -29.02 27.85 -13.78
CA ARG A 13 -27.69 28.24 -13.34
C ARG A 13 -27.06 27.14 -12.46
N ALA A 14 -25.80 26.80 -12.79
CA ALA A 14 -24.91 26.03 -11.96
C ALA A 14 -24.57 26.80 -10.68
N GLY A 15 -24.92 26.21 -9.52
CA GLY A 15 -24.42 26.64 -8.22
C GLY A 15 -22.95 26.29 -8.08
N ARG A 16 -22.14 27.21 -7.58
CA ARG A 16 -20.76 26.99 -7.20
C ARG A 16 -20.70 25.91 -6.12
N CYS A 17 -19.94 24.84 -6.36
CA CYS A 17 -19.52 23.91 -5.33
C CYS A 17 -18.27 24.48 -4.68
N ASP A 18 -18.34 24.74 -3.37
CA ASP A 18 -17.19 24.99 -2.51
C ASP A 18 -16.30 23.73 -2.43
N PRO A 19 -14.96 23.85 -2.51
CA PRO A 19 -14.06 22.73 -2.30
C PRO A 19 -13.79 22.57 -0.79
N GLY A 20 -14.72 21.97 -0.06
CA GLY A 20 -14.59 21.68 1.36
C GLY A 20 -14.44 20.19 1.63
N ALA A 21 -13.26 19.80 2.09
CA ALA A 21 -12.91 18.61 2.87
C ALA A 21 -13.43 17.26 2.34
N THR A 22 -12.73 16.72 1.36
CA THR A 22 -12.83 15.29 1.04
C THR A 22 -11.94 14.53 2.01
N THR A 23 -12.55 13.92 3.02
CA THR A 23 -11.86 12.95 3.87
C THR A 23 -11.64 11.69 3.04
N VAL A 24 -10.44 11.51 2.54
CA VAL A 24 -10.05 10.30 1.81
C VAL A 24 -9.69 9.24 2.85
N ALA A 25 -10.58 8.31 3.05
CA ALA A 25 -10.29 7.08 3.78
C ALA A 25 -9.42 6.20 2.88
N THR A 26 -8.23 5.90 3.33
CA THR A 26 -7.25 5.07 2.63
C THR A 26 -7.46 3.61 2.94
N ALA A 27 -7.23 2.80 1.95
CA ALA A 27 -7.05 1.35 1.93
C ALA A 27 -8.21 0.50 2.46
N ALA A 28 -9.25 1.08 2.95
CA ALA A 28 -10.50 0.40 3.10
C ALA A 28 -11.61 1.43 3.06
N VAL A 29 -11.96 1.81 1.88
CA VAL A 29 -13.23 2.46 1.67
C VAL A 29 -14.28 1.38 1.63
N ALA A 30 -14.71 0.95 2.82
CA ALA A 30 -16.08 0.53 2.94
C ALA A 30 -16.93 1.75 2.55
N GLY A 31 -17.68 1.63 1.47
CA GLY A 31 -18.56 2.70 1.00
C GLY A 31 -19.62 3.02 2.05
N SER A 32 -19.32 3.92 2.97
CA SER A 32 -20.31 4.45 3.89
C SER A 32 -21.15 5.50 3.17
N ARG A 33 -22.38 5.14 2.84
CA ARG A 33 -23.42 6.13 2.54
C ARG A 33 -23.56 7.08 3.75
N PRO A 34 -23.77 8.38 3.56
CA PRO A 34 -23.98 9.29 4.68
C PRO A 34 -25.31 8.95 5.38
N GLY A 35 -25.24 8.14 6.42
CA GLY A 35 -26.32 7.89 7.36
C GLY A 35 -26.54 9.12 8.23
N ARG A 36 -27.79 9.38 8.58
CA ARG A 36 -28.30 10.48 9.40
C ARG A 36 -27.43 10.71 10.65
N ARG A 37 -27.15 11.99 10.90
CA ARG A 37 -26.49 12.49 12.10
C ARG A 37 -27.19 11.99 13.38
N GLY A 38 -26.58 11.04 14.06
CA GLY A 38 -26.79 10.77 15.47
C GLY A 38 -25.69 11.51 16.25
N ASN A 39 -26.09 12.37 17.16
CA ASN A 39 -25.21 13.07 18.07
C ASN A 39 -24.56 12.04 19.01
N ALA A 40 -23.32 11.67 18.77
CA ALA A 40 -22.47 10.99 19.74
C ALA A 40 -21.21 11.83 19.94
N ASN A 41 -21.19 12.58 21.04
CA ASN A 41 -19.97 13.17 21.59
C ASN A 41 -19.04 12.03 22.06
N GLY A 42 -18.33 11.42 21.13
CA GLY A 42 -17.19 10.57 21.36
C GLY A 42 -16.05 11.13 20.51
N ALA A 43 -15.15 11.88 21.14
CA ALA A 43 -13.93 12.31 20.49
C ALA A 43 -13.19 11.03 20.03
N ALA A 44 -13.03 10.87 18.72
CA ALA A 44 -12.09 9.90 18.19
C ALA A 44 -10.72 10.15 18.88
N PRO A 45 -10.02 9.12 19.37
CA PRO A 45 -8.71 9.30 19.93
C PRO A 45 -7.85 9.97 18.84
N ARG A 46 -7.35 11.17 19.13
CA ARG A 46 -6.39 11.84 18.28
C ARG A 46 -5.19 10.91 18.17
N ALA A 47 -4.83 10.53 16.94
CA ALA A 47 -3.53 9.93 16.67
C ALA A 47 -2.49 10.66 17.50
N SER A 48 -1.70 9.90 18.26
CA SER A 48 -0.80 10.45 19.26
C SER A 48 0.02 11.58 18.66
N SER A 49 0.05 12.70 19.33
CA SER A 49 0.83 13.89 18.94
C SER A 49 2.34 13.68 19.16
N ARG A 50 2.81 12.44 19.00
CA ARG A 50 4.22 12.13 19.10
C ARG A 50 4.96 12.79 17.94
N MET A 51 5.96 13.57 18.27
CA MET A 51 6.85 14.19 17.31
C MET A 51 8.22 13.56 17.45
N ARG A 52 8.95 13.46 16.35
CA ARG A 52 10.32 12.97 16.33
C ARG A 52 11.22 14.04 15.72
N PRO A 53 12.38 14.34 16.32
CA PRO A 53 13.34 15.19 15.68
C PRO A 53 13.90 14.51 14.42
N LYS A 54 13.93 15.25 13.32
CA LYS A 54 14.54 14.83 12.07
C LYS A 54 15.68 15.75 11.72
N THR A 55 16.89 15.21 11.63
CA THR A 55 18.10 15.94 11.26
C THR A 55 18.54 15.49 9.88
N CYS A 56 18.61 16.42 8.93
CA CYS A 56 19.07 16.16 7.58
C CYS A 56 20.51 16.63 7.43
N LEU A 57 21.38 15.75 6.95
CA LEU A 57 22.76 16.04 6.60
C LEU A 57 22.89 16.12 5.08
N ASN A 58 23.23 17.28 4.55
CA ASN A 58 23.54 17.45 3.14
C ASN A 58 25.04 17.38 2.91
N THR A 59 25.48 16.57 1.95
CA THR A 59 26.88 16.53 1.52
C THR A 59 27.00 16.94 0.05
N TYR A 60 27.94 17.83 -0.26
CA TYR A 60 28.17 18.32 -1.60
C TYR A 60 29.54 17.88 -2.08
N PHE A 61 29.62 17.43 -3.35
CA PHE A 61 30.90 17.13 -4.01
C PHE A 61 30.84 17.53 -5.48
N SER A 62 31.97 18.01 -5.99
CA SER A 62 32.05 18.66 -7.30
C SER A 62 32.05 17.73 -8.49
N ARG A 63 32.38 16.42 -8.31
CA ARG A 63 32.35 15.41 -9.37
C ARG A 63 32.10 14.04 -8.78
N PHE A 64 31.15 13.31 -9.36
CA PHE A 64 30.82 11.95 -8.93
C PHE A 64 31.97 10.96 -9.18
N SER A 65 32.73 11.17 -10.27
CA SER A 65 33.84 10.32 -10.68
C SER A 65 35.09 10.44 -9.79
N ASP A 66 35.26 11.55 -9.07
CA ASP A 66 36.49 11.83 -8.33
C ASP A 66 36.52 11.15 -6.96
N LYS A 67 35.39 10.60 -6.49
CA LYS A 67 35.29 9.99 -5.15
C LYS A 67 34.48 8.69 -5.16
N PRO A 68 34.98 7.63 -5.84
CA PRO A 68 34.30 6.33 -5.85
C PRO A 68 34.16 5.79 -4.41
N GLY A 69 33.00 5.23 -4.10
CA GLY A 69 32.70 4.67 -2.78
C GLY A 69 32.47 5.72 -1.66
N LEU A 70 32.28 6.99 -2.03
CA LEU A 70 32.05 8.06 -1.04
C LEU A 70 30.84 7.79 -0.15
N ALA A 71 29.72 7.36 -0.75
CA ALA A 71 28.49 7.02 -0.01
C ALA A 71 28.76 5.95 1.07
N GLY A 72 29.49 4.87 0.68
CA GLY A 72 29.88 3.82 1.63
C GLY A 72 30.81 4.32 2.75
N ARG A 73 31.72 5.26 2.46
CA ARG A 73 32.59 5.86 3.48
C ARG A 73 31.81 6.76 4.43
N ILE A 74 30.85 7.54 3.92
CA ILE A 74 29.97 8.35 4.77
C ILE A 74 29.11 7.43 5.65
N GLN A 75 28.56 6.37 5.08
CA GLN A 75 27.79 5.39 5.85
C GLN A 75 28.64 4.72 6.95
N ALA A 76 29.90 4.42 6.68
CA ALA A 76 30.81 3.87 7.69
C ALA A 76 31.08 4.88 8.83
N VAL A 77 31.21 6.18 8.51
CA VAL A 77 31.34 7.23 9.53
C VAL A 77 30.07 7.34 10.38
N LEU A 78 28.90 7.33 9.74
CA LEU A 78 27.61 7.34 10.48
C LEU A 78 27.52 6.13 11.41
N GLY A 79 27.85 4.93 10.92
CA GLY A 79 27.87 3.72 11.73
C GLY A 79 28.84 3.77 12.90
N LYS A 80 30.04 4.33 12.73
CA LYS A 80 31.01 4.55 13.80
C LYS A 80 30.47 5.42 14.93
N HIS A 81 29.65 6.41 14.59
CA HIS A 81 28.98 7.28 15.53
C HIS A 81 27.62 6.73 15.98
N GLU A 82 27.27 5.47 15.63
CA GLU A 82 25.97 4.86 15.93
C GLU A 82 24.78 5.76 15.51
N LEU A 83 24.92 6.45 14.39
CA LEU A 83 23.87 7.23 13.77
C LEU A 83 23.23 6.38 12.70
N GLN A 84 21.91 6.20 12.80
CA GLN A 84 21.16 5.42 11.83
C GLN A 84 20.85 6.27 10.60
N LEU A 85 21.14 5.73 9.45
CA LEU A 85 20.78 6.30 8.18
C LEU A 85 19.32 5.90 7.87
N ALA A 86 18.42 6.88 7.90
CA ALA A 86 17.02 6.64 7.55
C ALA A 86 16.80 6.67 6.05
N HIS A 87 17.46 7.58 5.36
CA HIS A 87 17.29 7.76 3.91
C HIS A 87 18.57 8.30 3.28
N LEU A 88 18.87 7.82 2.07
CA LEU A 88 19.96 8.31 1.22
C LEU A 88 19.41 8.61 -0.16
N GLU A 89 19.45 9.86 -0.58
CA GLU A 89 19.01 10.27 -1.90
C GLU A 89 20.13 10.98 -2.65
N PRO A 90 20.61 10.43 -3.78
CA PRO A 90 21.47 11.16 -4.68
C PRO A 90 20.66 12.18 -5.48
N LYS A 91 20.99 13.45 -5.38
CA LYS A 91 20.39 14.53 -6.18
C LYS A 91 21.40 15.07 -7.18
N LEU A 92 21.05 15.05 -8.45
CA LEU A 92 21.81 15.70 -9.52
C LEU A 92 21.37 17.17 -9.59
N TYR A 93 22.32 18.08 -9.47
CA TYR A 93 22.05 19.51 -9.60
C TYR A 93 22.11 19.93 -11.07
N ASN A 94 21.07 20.61 -11.57
CA ASN A 94 21.01 21.31 -12.86
C ASN A 94 21.28 20.50 -14.12
N HIS A 95 20.93 19.21 -14.20
CA HIS A 95 21.14 18.38 -15.39
C HIS A 95 22.58 18.37 -15.94
N SER A 96 23.54 18.94 -15.21
CA SER A 96 24.97 18.86 -15.51
C SER A 96 25.63 17.89 -14.53
N PHE A 97 26.51 17.04 -15.06
CA PHE A 97 27.25 16.04 -14.27
C PHE A 97 28.33 16.66 -13.36
N ASP A 98 28.31 17.98 -13.14
CA ASP A 98 29.38 18.71 -12.45
C ASP A 98 29.24 18.71 -10.92
N GLY A 99 28.21 18.13 -10.36
CA GLY A 99 28.04 17.99 -8.93
C GLY A 99 26.88 17.08 -8.53
N ALA A 100 27.03 16.34 -7.46
CA ALA A 100 25.96 15.56 -6.85
C ALA A 100 25.85 15.91 -5.37
N THR A 101 24.64 15.91 -4.87
CA THR A 101 24.32 16.08 -3.46
C THR A 101 23.82 14.74 -2.94
N LEU A 102 24.33 14.32 -1.80
CA LEU A 102 23.77 13.22 -1.05
C LEU A 102 23.05 13.79 0.16
N ASP A 103 21.76 13.55 0.24
CA ASP A 103 20.96 13.88 1.42
C ASP A 103 20.88 12.63 2.32
N PHE A 104 21.28 12.80 3.56
CA PHE A 104 21.19 11.76 4.58
C PHE A 104 20.23 12.23 5.66
N ASP A 105 19.19 11.46 5.91
CA ASP A 105 18.35 11.66 7.07
C ASP A 105 18.91 10.84 8.23
N VAL A 106 19.22 11.54 9.33
CA VAL A 106 19.71 10.93 10.57
C VAL A 106 18.62 11.10 11.62
N ASP A 107 18.04 9.99 12.05
CA ASP A 107 16.85 10.02 12.88
C ASP A 107 17.13 10.09 14.38
N GLY A 108 16.23 10.75 15.10
CA GLY A 108 16.15 10.72 16.55
C GLY A 108 17.22 11.54 17.30
N VAL A 109 18.06 12.32 16.57
CA VAL A 109 19.15 13.08 17.18
C VAL A 109 19.12 14.52 16.70
N SER A 110 19.19 15.49 17.63
CA SER A 110 19.30 16.91 17.29
C SER A 110 20.62 17.22 16.59
N CYS A 111 20.58 18.15 15.64
CA CYS A 111 21.77 18.64 14.94
C CYS A 111 22.80 19.27 15.90
N ASP A 112 22.39 19.78 17.06
CA ASP A 112 23.26 20.34 18.09
C ASP A 112 23.93 19.29 18.97
N SER A 113 23.60 18.02 18.78
CA SER A 113 24.20 16.92 19.54
C SER A 113 25.71 16.85 19.28
N PRO A 114 26.56 16.75 20.33
CA PRO A 114 28.01 16.58 20.16
C PRO A 114 28.38 15.34 19.33
N LYS A 115 27.50 14.33 19.26
CA LYS A 115 27.66 13.13 18.46
C LYS A 115 27.53 13.46 16.98
N VAL A 116 26.51 14.23 16.61
CA VAL A 116 26.26 14.67 15.22
C VAL A 116 27.37 15.61 14.76
N GLN A 117 27.82 16.56 15.61
CA GLN A 117 28.89 17.51 15.27
C GLN A 117 30.20 16.76 14.98
N ARG A 118 30.61 15.82 15.83
CA ARG A 118 31.83 15.01 15.59
C ARG A 118 31.70 14.16 14.31
N CYS A 119 30.54 13.59 14.05
CA CYS A 119 30.30 12.84 12.82
C CYS A 119 30.45 13.76 11.59
N LEU A 120 29.90 14.97 11.66
CA LEU A 120 30.01 15.98 10.60
C LEU A 120 31.47 16.38 10.32
N GLU A 121 32.27 16.55 11.35
CA GLU A 121 33.72 16.87 11.22
C GLU A 121 34.46 15.74 10.50
N GLU A 122 34.18 14.47 10.88
CA GLU A 122 34.78 13.31 10.20
C GLU A 122 34.32 13.17 8.74
N ILE A 123 33.06 13.48 8.44
CA ILE A 123 32.56 13.50 7.05
C ILE A 123 33.28 14.60 6.25
N ARG A 124 33.44 15.78 6.80
CA ARG A 124 34.22 16.90 6.17
C ARG A 124 35.66 16.51 5.92
N ALA A 125 36.28 15.73 6.81
CA ALA A 125 37.63 15.20 6.62
C ALA A 125 37.78 14.26 5.44
N LEU A 126 36.69 13.72 4.91
CA LEU A 126 36.67 12.98 3.64
C LEU A 126 36.85 13.90 2.41
N GLY A 127 36.95 15.20 2.63
CA GLY A 127 37.16 16.23 1.61
C GLY A 127 35.90 16.55 0.81
N VAL A 128 34.75 16.54 1.48
CA VAL A 128 33.45 16.95 0.93
C VAL A 128 32.90 18.12 1.77
N GLN A 129 32.18 19.02 1.15
CA GLN A 129 31.38 19.99 1.88
C GLN A 129 30.17 19.25 2.48
N ALA A 130 29.93 19.45 3.77
CA ALA A 130 28.83 18.83 4.47
C ALA A 130 28.21 19.84 5.43
N ASP A 131 26.91 20.03 5.31
CA ASP A 131 26.13 20.98 6.10
C ASP A 131 24.88 20.27 6.70
N LEU A 132 24.54 20.67 7.93
CA LEU A 132 23.33 20.22 8.59
C LEU A 132 22.19 21.20 8.29
N LYS A 133 21.04 20.67 7.94
CA LYS A 133 19.79 21.44 8.00
C LYS A 133 19.34 21.53 9.46
N PRO A 134 18.62 22.60 9.84
CA PRO A 134 18.02 22.69 11.17
C PRO A 134 17.16 21.45 11.44
N THR A 135 17.24 20.95 12.67
CA THR A 135 16.34 19.89 13.13
C THR A 135 14.91 20.41 13.08
N ILE A 136 14.04 19.65 12.47
CA ILE A 136 12.60 19.91 12.46
C ILE A 136 11.88 18.81 13.25
N GLU A 137 10.80 19.16 13.89
CA GLU A 137 9.89 18.17 14.46
C GLU A 137 8.91 17.72 13.39
N VAL A 138 8.82 16.41 13.22
CA VAL A 138 7.92 15.76 12.26
C VAL A 138 7.02 14.77 12.99
N PRO A 139 5.87 14.40 12.44
CA PRO A 139 5.07 13.31 12.98
C PRO A 139 5.91 12.06 13.18
N TRP A 140 5.63 11.32 14.27
CA TRP A 140 6.37 10.11 14.57
C TRP A 140 6.34 9.12 13.40
N PHE A 141 7.44 8.43 13.19
CA PHE A 141 7.60 7.37 12.21
C PHE A 141 8.61 6.33 12.72
N PRO A 142 8.48 5.05 12.32
CA PRO A 142 9.44 4.02 12.68
C PRO A 142 10.80 4.26 11.98
N ILE A 143 11.90 3.93 12.64
CA ILE A 143 13.26 3.96 12.06
C ILE A 143 13.80 2.58 11.73
N CYS A 144 13.12 1.54 12.19
CA CYS A 144 13.41 0.15 11.84
C CYS A 144 12.11 -0.65 11.83
N TRP A 145 12.15 -1.83 11.20
CA TRP A 145 10.96 -2.67 11.07
C TRP A 145 10.42 -3.19 12.41
N GLN A 146 11.25 -3.27 13.46
CA GLN A 146 10.82 -3.66 14.80
C GLN A 146 9.90 -2.60 15.44
N GLU A 147 10.12 -1.33 15.14
CA GLU A 147 9.27 -0.27 15.68
C GLU A 147 7.84 -0.26 15.07
N LEU A 148 7.60 -1.06 14.03
CA LEU A 148 6.25 -1.28 13.50
C LEU A 148 5.31 -1.93 14.53
N ASP A 149 5.86 -2.57 15.58
CA ASP A 149 5.04 -3.07 16.69
C ASP A 149 4.26 -1.96 17.39
N GLN A 150 4.82 -0.75 17.46
CA GLN A 150 4.16 0.40 18.08
C GLN A 150 2.95 0.88 17.26
N CYS A 151 3.00 0.77 15.93
CA CYS A 151 1.88 1.11 15.05
C CYS A 151 0.66 0.19 15.33
N VAL A 152 0.92 -1.07 15.54
CA VAL A 152 -0.13 -2.09 15.79
C VAL A 152 -0.72 -1.94 17.19
N GLU A 153 0.10 -1.65 18.20
CA GLU A 153 -0.34 -1.47 19.58
C GLU A 153 -1.28 -0.26 19.76
N GLU A 154 -1.05 0.83 19.03
CA GLU A 154 -1.93 2.00 19.07
C GLU A 154 -3.34 1.69 18.56
N VAL A 155 -3.46 0.86 17.53
CA VAL A 155 -4.75 0.44 16.98
C VAL A 155 -5.50 -0.46 17.96
N LEU A 156 -4.79 -1.37 18.66
CA LEU A 156 -5.35 -2.25 19.69
C LEU A 156 -5.86 -1.48 20.90
N GLY A 157 -5.13 -0.45 21.35
CA GLY A 157 -5.54 0.41 22.47
C GLY A 157 -6.79 1.22 22.21
N SER A 158 -7.20 1.40 20.96
CA SER A 158 -8.41 2.14 20.59
C SER A 158 -9.73 1.35 20.75
N GLY A 159 -9.66 0.07 21.12
CA GLY A 159 -10.86 -0.76 21.38
C GLY A 159 -11.72 -1.08 20.15
N THR A 160 -11.27 -0.71 18.96
CA THR A 160 -12.00 -0.95 17.70
C THR A 160 -11.69 -2.32 17.10
N GLY A 161 -11.53 -3.35 17.94
CA GLY A 161 -11.32 -4.72 17.48
C GLY A 161 -12.45 -5.16 16.56
N GLY A 162 -12.31 -4.89 15.27
CA GLY A 162 -13.05 -5.54 14.19
C GLY A 162 -14.57 -5.56 14.29
N LEU A 163 -15.20 -4.47 14.75
CA LEU A 163 -16.66 -4.36 14.67
C LEU A 163 -17.06 -4.39 13.19
N LEU A 164 -17.74 -5.46 12.81
CA LEU A 164 -18.31 -5.57 11.48
C LEU A 164 -19.36 -4.47 11.28
N ALA A 165 -19.38 -3.88 10.09
CA ALA A 165 -20.43 -2.95 9.72
C ALA A 165 -21.79 -3.66 9.67
N ASP A 166 -22.87 -2.95 9.93
CA ASP A 166 -24.24 -3.51 10.01
C ASP A 166 -24.67 -4.22 8.72
N ASP A 167 -24.07 -3.86 7.59
CA ASP A 167 -24.33 -4.43 6.27
C ASP A 167 -23.36 -5.57 5.89
N HIS A 168 -22.43 -5.91 6.79
CA HIS A 168 -21.49 -7.00 6.56
C HIS A 168 -22.20 -8.36 6.59
N PRO A 169 -21.96 -9.30 5.62
CA PRO A 169 -22.62 -10.60 5.57
C PRO A 169 -22.52 -11.43 6.87
N GLY A 170 -21.42 -11.30 7.61
CA GLY A 170 -21.19 -11.98 8.89
C GLY A 170 -21.64 -11.18 10.13
N PHE A 171 -22.34 -10.05 9.96
CA PHE A 171 -22.71 -9.17 11.10
C PHE A 171 -23.55 -9.91 12.16
N ASN A 172 -24.45 -10.79 11.74
CA ASN A 172 -25.31 -11.57 12.63
C ASN A 172 -24.79 -12.99 12.89
N ASP A 173 -23.58 -13.33 12.44
CA ASP A 173 -22.96 -14.64 12.63
C ASP A 173 -21.94 -14.59 13.78
N GLU A 174 -22.35 -15.10 14.95
CA GLU A 174 -21.51 -15.09 16.16
C GLU A 174 -20.33 -16.08 16.04
N ASP A 175 -20.46 -17.16 15.28
CA ASP A 175 -19.37 -18.12 15.05
C ASP A 175 -18.29 -17.48 14.16
N TYR A 176 -18.69 -16.76 13.14
CA TYR A 176 -17.78 -16.00 12.29
C TYR A 176 -17.06 -14.90 13.06
N LYS A 177 -17.76 -14.16 13.91
CA LYS A 177 -17.15 -13.12 14.77
C LYS A 177 -16.11 -13.71 15.72
N ARG A 178 -16.46 -14.80 16.40
CA ARG A 178 -15.55 -15.50 17.31
C ARG A 178 -14.31 -15.98 16.56
N ARG A 179 -14.50 -16.56 15.37
CA ARG A 179 -13.38 -17.03 14.52
C ARG A 179 -12.45 -15.90 14.12
N ARG A 180 -12.99 -14.74 13.75
CA ARG A 180 -12.18 -13.54 13.47
C ARG A 180 -11.39 -13.07 14.69
N GLU A 181 -11.97 -13.12 15.87
CA GLU A 181 -11.28 -12.75 17.12
C GLU A 181 -10.14 -13.72 17.46
N GLU A 182 -10.32 -15.02 17.22
CA GLU A 182 -9.27 -16.02 17.36
C GLU A 182 -8.07 -15.70 16.44
N ILE A 183 -8.33 -15.45 15.17
CA ILE A 183 -7.30 -15.08 14.18
C ILE A 183 -6.64 -13.74 14.54
N ALA A 184 -7.43 -12.76 14.95
CA ALA A 184 -6.93 -11.46 15.42
C ALA A 184 -6.00 -11.63 16.63
N THR A 185 -6.35 -12.49 17.57
CA THR A 185 -5.51 -12.79 18.75
C THR A 185 -4.17 -13.38 18.34
N ALA A 186 -4.14 -14.30 17.37
CA ALA A 186 -2.90 -14.86 16.84
C ALA A 186 -2.01 -13.77 16.19
N ALA A 187 -2.60 -12.89 15.39
CA ALA A 187 -1.88 -11.76 14.79
C ALA A 187 -1.32 -10.79 15.85
N ASN A 188 -2.12 -10.50 16.89
CA ASN A 188 -1.75 -9.58 17.96
C ASN A 188 -0.66 -10.14 18.90
N SER A 189 -0.53 -11.45 18.97
CA SER A 189 0.52 -12.09 19.77
C SER A 189 1.90 -11.98 19.15
N TYR A 190 1.99 -11.74 17.83
CA TYR A 190 3.26 -11.64 17.11
C TYR A 190 3.97 -10.31 17.37
N ARG A 191 5.28 -10.40 17.62
CA ARG A 191 6.19 -9.25 17.67
C ARG A 191 7.30 -9.41 16.65
N ALA A 192 7.78 -8.28 16.15
CA ALA A 192 8.86 -8.26 15.16
C ALA A 192 10.13 -8.87 15.73
N GLY A 193 10.56 -10.00 15.15
CA GLY A 193 11.74 -10.74 15.59
C GLY A 193 11.45 -11.97 16.45
N ASP A 194 10.21 -12.26 16.80
CA ASP A 194 9.84 -13.42 17.64
C ASP A 194 10.00 -14.81 16.94
N GLY A 195 10.46 -14.81 15.69
CA GLY A 195 10.60 -16.04 14.93
C GLY A 195 9.56 -16.21 13.84
N PRO A 196 9.01 -17.42 13.59
CA PRO A 196 8.07 -17.66 12.52
C PRO A 196 6.74 -16.94 12.75
N LEU A 197 6.12 -16.48 11.65
CA LEU A 197 4.79 -15.89 11.71
C LEU A 197 3.76 -16.93 12.17
N PRO A 198 2.69 -16.50 12.88
CA PRO A 198 1.62 -17.40 13.33
C PRO A 198 0.99 -18.11 12.12
N ARG A 199 0.81 -19.42 12.25
CA ARG A 199 0.07 -20.22 11.28
C ARG A 199 -1.40 -20.31 11.71
N ILE A 200 -2.29 -20.22 10.75
CA ILE A 200 -3.72 -20.36 10.96
C ILE A 200 -4.18 -21.72 10.43
N GLU A 201 -4.76 -22.53 11.29
CA GLU A 201 -5.44 -23.75 10.88
C GLU A 201 -6.82 -23.38 10.34
N TYR A 202 -6.91 -23.26 9.01
CA TYR A 202 -8.17 -22.93 8.35
C TYR A 202 -9.13 -24.11 8.35
N THR A 203 -10.40 -23.82 8.61
CA THR A 203 -11.46 -24.83 8.60
C THR A 203 -11.79 -25.27 7.17
N PRO A 204 -12.43 -26.45 6.98
CA PRO A 204 -12.87 -26.87 5.65
C PRO A 204 -13.80 -25.87 4.96
N ASP A 205 -14.64 -25.16 5.72
CA ASP A 205 -15.55 -24.14 5.18
C ASP A 205 -14.77 -22.89 4.72
N GLU A 206 -13.75 -22.46 5.47
CA GLU A 206 -12.84 -21.38 5.07
C GLU A 206 -12.08 -21.76 3.79
N VAL A 207 -11.58 -22.98 3.69
CA VAL A 207 -10.91 -23.48 2.47
C VAL A 207 -11.89 -23.56 1.30
N ALA A 208 -13.14 -23.94 1.52
CA ALA A 208 -14.15 -23.96 0.45
C ALA A 208 -14.44 -22.56 -0.11
N VAL A 209 -14.46 -21.52 0.74
CA VAL A 209 -14.57 -20.11 0.30
C VAL A 209 -13.37 -19.72 -0.55
N TRP A 210 -12.16 -20.04 -0.07
CA TRP A 210 -10.93 -19.78 -0.83
C TRP A 210 -10.95 -20.47 -2.20
N THR A 211 -11.28 -21.77 -2.24
CA THR A 211 -11.36 -22.56 -3.46
C THR A 211 -12.28 -21.90 -4.49
N ALA A 212 -13.49 -21.53 -4.06
CA ALA A 212 -14.47 -20.89 -4.93
C ALA A 212 -13.96 -19.56 -5.53
N VAL A 213 -13.30 -18.74 -4.72
CA VAL A 213 -12.72 -17.46 -5.15
C VAL A 213 -11.52 -17.71 -6.08
N TYR A 214 -10.60 -18.58 -5.67
CA TYR A 214 -9.35 -18.83 -6.38
C TYR A 214 -9.61 -19.40 -7.80
N GLU A 215 -10.48 -20.39 -7.93
CA GLU A 215 -10.82 -20.99 -9.24
C GLU A 215 -11.37 -19.95 -10.22
N ARG A 216 -12.30 -19.12 -9.77
CA ARG A 216 -12.90 -18.09 -10.63
C ARG A 216 -11.89 -16.99 -11.01
N LEU A 217 -11.07 -16.57 -10.06
CA LEU A 217 -10.02 -15.57 -10.30
C LEU A 217 -8.91 -16.11 -11.20
N GLU A 218 -8.50 -17.37 -11.05
CA GLU A 218 -7.50 -18.00 -11.92
C GLU A 218 -7.88 -17.92 -13.41
N GLU A 219 -9.15 -18.11 -13.72
CA GLU A 219 -9.66 -17.97 -15.09
C GLU A 219 -9.61 -16.52 -15.60
N CYS A 220 -9.94 -15.57 -14.72
CA CYS A 220 -9.90 -14.15 -15.03
C CYS A 220 -8.45 -13.65 -15.20
N HIS A 221 -7.54 -14.11 -14.32
CA HIS A 221 -6.12 -13.70 -14.37
C HIS A 221 -5.45 -14.10 -15.68
N LYS A 222 -5.69 -15.30 -16.17
CA LYS A 222 -5.17 -15.77 -17.46
C LYS A 222 -5.55 -14.84 -18.63
N LYS A 223 -6.70 -14.19 -18.54
CA LYS A 223 -7.22 -13.30 -19.58
C LYS A 223 -6.76 -11.85 -19.39
N TRP A 224 -6.84 -11.33 -18.17
CA TRP A 224 -6.83 -9.91 -17.91
C TRP A 224 -5.74 -9.42 -16.97
N ALA A 225 -5.09 -10.27 -16.16
CA ALA A 225 -3.99 -9.83 -15.33
C ALA A 225 -2.78 -9.41 -16.19
N CYS A 226 -1.94 -8.53 -15.65
CA CYS A 226 -0.71 -8.12 -16.31
C CYS A 226 0.26 -9.30 -16.46
N PRO A 227 1.19 -9.25 -17.44
CA PRO A 227 2.15 -10.33 -17.69
C PRO A 227 2.95 -10.69 -16.44
N GLU A 228 3.44 -9.69 -15.70
CA GLU A 228 4.25 -9.85 -14.50
C GLU A 228 3.52 -10.69 -13.44
N TYR A 229 2.23 -10.46 -13.25
CA TYR A 229 1.40 -11.26 -12.34
C TYR A 229 1.34 -12.73 -12.78
N ASN A 230 1.05 -12.96 -14.05
CA ASN A 230 0.92 -14.32 -14.60
C ASN A 230 2.25 -15.09 -14.64
N GLU A 231 3.39 -14.39 -14.75
CA GLU A 231 4.73 -14.98 -14.69
C GLU A 231 5.10 -15.42 -13.27
N ILE A 232 4.65 -14.70 -12.24
CA ILE A 232 4.96 -14.98 -10.83
C ILE A 232 4.08 -16.09 -10.25
N MET A 233 2.82 -16.21 -10.65
CA MET A 233 1.88 -17.16 -10.06
C MET A 233 2.34 -18.63 -10.07
N PRO A 234 2.98 -19.16 -11.13
CA PRO A 234 3.56 -20.51 -11.10
C PRO A 234 4.63 -20.70 -10.03
N GLU A 235 5.48 -19.71 -9.79
CA GLU A 235 6.50 -19.76 -8.75
C GLU A 235 5.85 -19.78 -7.35
N LEU A 236 4.86 -18.94 -7.10
CA LEU A 236 4.11 -18.94 -5.84
C LEU A 236 3.40 -20.28 -5.59
N THR A 237 2.89 -20.91 -6.64
CA THR A 237 2.31 -22.26 -6.53
C THR A 237 3.35 -23.30 -6.13
N ALA A 238 4.54 -23.22 -6.70
CA ALA A 238 5.60 -24.20 -6.44
C ALA A 238 6.28 -24.01 -5.09
N GLU A 239 6.46 -22.75 -4.64
CA GLU A 239 7.36 -22.43 -3.54
C GLU A 239 6.66 -21.86 -2.29
N ALA A 240 5.45 -21.29 -2.44
CA ALA A 240 4.75 -20.60 -1.36
C ALA A 240 3.37 -21.18 -1.02
N GLY A 241 3.04 -22.35 -1.55
CA GLY A 241 1.82 -23.10 -1.20
C GLY A 241 0.52 -22.55 -1.81
N TYR A 242 0.61 -21.77 -2.89
CA TYR A 242 -0.60 -21.34 -3.61
C TYR A 242 -1.26 -22.52 -4.32
N GLY A 243 -2.57 -22.60 -4.22
CA GLY A 243 -3.37 -23.65 -4.82
C GLY A 243 -4.83 -23.51 -4.47
N ARG A 244 -5.66 -24.41 -5.03
CA ARG A 244 -7.11 -24.39 -4.84
C ARG A 244 -7.53 -24.92 -3.48
N ASP A 245 -6.83 -25.98 -3.03
CA ASP A 245 -7.28 -26.83 -1.93
C ASP A 245 -6.75 -26.37 -0.56
N GLN A 246 -6.04 -25.24 -0.51
CA GLN A 246 -5.48 -24.72 0.72
C GLN A 246 -5.29 -23.20 0.66
N ILE A 247 -5.44 -22.54 1.81
CA ILE A 247 -5.08 -21.15 1.98
C ILE A 247 -3.58 -21.08 2.34
N PRO A 248 -2.75 -20.37 1.54
CA PRO A 248 -1.33 -20.26 1.82
C PRO A 248 -1.06 -19.60 3.18
N GLN A 249 0.03 -19.99 3.83
CA GLN A 249 0.41 -19.45 5.12
C GLN A 249 1.30 -18.21 4.96
N LEU A 250 1.02 -17.13 5.71
CA LEU A 250 1.83 -15.91 5.67
C LEU A 250 3.32 -16.17 5.90
N HIS A 251 3.65 -17.17 6.73
CA HIS A 251 5.04 -17.52 7.02
C HIS A 251 5.78 -17.95 5.75
N ASP A 252 5.21 -18.88 5.01
CA ASP A 252 5.85 -19.47 3.83
C ASP A 252 5.97 -18.42 2.70
N ILE A 253 4.91 -17.63 2.51
CA ILE A 253 4.92 -16.51 1.57
C ILE A 253 5.96 -15.45 1.98
N SER A 254 6.05 -15.12 3.26
CA SER A 254 7.03 -14.14 3.74
C SER A 254 8.47 -14.59 3.50
N GLN A 255 8.76 -15.88 3.65
CA GLN A 255 10.07 -16.44 3.31
C GLN A 255 10.38 -16.33 1.82
N TYR A 256 9.42 -16.68 0.97
CA TYR A 256 9.53 -16.54 -0.48
C TYR A 256 9.79 -15.08 -0.89
N LEU A 257 8.97 -14.13 -0.41
CA LEU A 257 9.13 -12.71 -0.73
C LEU A 257 10.46 -12.14 -0.23
N GLN A 258 10.92 -12.55 0.96
CA GLN A 258 12.22 -12.11 1.49
C GLN A 258 13.37 -12.56 0.59
N ALA A 259 13.33 -13.78 0.07
CA ALA A 259 14.32 -14.27 -0.86
C ALA A 259 14.25 -13.57 -2.22
N LYS A 260 13.07 -13.24 -2.70
CA LYS A 260 12.82 -12.69 -4.04
C LYS A 260 13.07 -11.18 -4.14
N THR A 261 12.50 -10.40 -3.22
CA THR A 261 12.50 -8.93 -3.28
C THR A 261 12.87 -8.27 -1.96
N GLY A 262 13.07 -9.04 -0.90
CA GLY A 262 13.31 -8.53 0.46
C GLY A 262 12.03 -8.11 1.20
N PHE A 263 10.85 -8.20 0.57
CA PHE A 263 9.59 -7.97 1.25
C PHE A 263 9.31 -9.07 2.26
N ARG A 264 8.66 -8.69 3.34
CA ARG A 264 8.15 -9.60 4.38
C ARG A 264 6.69 -9.31 4.65
N LEU A 265 5.98 -10.30 5.14
CA LEU A 265 4.62 -10.11 5.62
C LEU A 265 4.63 -9.90 7.13
N ARG A 266 3.66 -9.11 7.59
CA ARG A 266 3.36 -8.92 9.00
C ARG A 266 1.87 -9.16 9.23
N PRO A 267 1.48 -10.11 10.10
CA PRO A 267 0.09 -10.31 10.43
C PRO A 267 -0.44 -9.11 11.21
N VAL A 268 -1.66 -8.67 10.86
CA VAL A 268 -2.40 -7.62 11.55
C VAL A 268 -3.84 -8.04 11.77
N CYS A 269 -4.44 -7.56 12.84
CA CYS A 269 -5.82 -7.93 13.20
C CYS A 269 -6.88 -7.00 12.61
N VAL A 270 -6.47 -5.79 12.25
CA VAL A 270 -7.34 -4.73 11.75
C VAL A 270 -6.61 -3.90 10.70
N MET A 271 -7.35 -3.06 10.03
CA MET A 271 -6.77 -2.07 9.11
C MET A 271 -5.97 -1.02 9.87
N LEU A 272 -4.77 -0.78 9.40
CA LEU A 272 -3.90 0.28 9.91
C LEU A 272 -4.35 1.64 9.40
N SER A 273 -3.88 2.71 10.07
CA SER A 273 -3.96 4.04 9.50
C SER A 273 -3.17 4.10 8.18
N ALA A 274 -3.52 5.02 7.29
CA ALA A 274 -2.76 5.23 6.04
C ALA A 274 -1.28 5.49 6.31
N ARG A 275 -0.97 6.26 7.34
CA ARG A 275 0.39 6.57 7.75
C ARG A 275 1.14 5.32 8.16
N ASP A 276 0.58 4.50 9.03
CA ASP A 276 1.24 3.31 9.56
C ASP A 276 1.42 2.25 8.48
N PHE A 277 0.41 2.07 7.63
CA PHE A 277 0.49 1.18 6.49
C PHE A 277 1.61 1.61 5.52
N LEU A 278 1.65 2.87 5.11
CA LEU A 278 2.69 3.38 4.22
C LEU A 278 4.07 3.34 4.88
N ASN A 279 4.18 3.67 6.16
CA ASN A 279 5.44 3.58 6.91
C ASN A 279 6.00 2.15 6.93
N ALA A 280 5.15 1.12 7.02
CA ALA A 280 5.57 -0.27 6.98
C ALA A 280 6.23 -0.63 5.63
N LEU A 281 5.71 -0.10 4.52
CA LEU A 281 6.26 -0.34 3.18
C LEU A 281 7.70 0.19 3.03
N ALA A 282 8.09 1.23 3.78
CA ALA A 282 9.47 1.74 3.80
C ALA A 282 10.49 0.66 4.20
N PHE A 283 10.07 -0.26 5.06
CA PHE A 283 10.88 -1.38 5.56
C PHE A 283 10.63 -2.69 4.80
N ARG A 284 10.06 -2.59 3.59
CA ARG A 284 9.62 -3.76 2.81
C ARG A 284 8.78 -4.72 3.65
N THR A 285 7.87 -4.16 4.44
CA THR A 285 6.93 -4.92 5.26
C THR A 285 5.51 -4.63 4.78
N PHE A 286 4.82 -5.67 4.34
CA PHE A 286 3.42 -5.61 3.95
C PHE A 286 2.57 -6.18 5.09
N CYS A 287 1.69 -5.35 5.63
CA CYS A 287 0.77 -5.73 6.70
C CYS A 287 -0.45 -6.43 6.10
N SER A 288 -0.70 -7.66 6.51
CA SER A 288 -1.70 -8.55 5.93
C SER A 288 -2.65 -9.08 7.00
N THR A 289 -3.93 -9.05 6.72
CA THR A 289 -4.94 -9.77 7.48
C THR A 289 -4.87 -11.28 7.19
N GLN A 290 -5.39 -12.11 8.12
CA GLN A 290 -5.37 -13.57 7.99
C GLN A 290 -6.78 -14.20 8.00
N TYR A 291 -7.83 -13.43 8.26
CA TYR A 291 -9.21 -13.93 8.17
C TYR A 291 -9.67 -13.98 6.72
N ILE A 292 -10.66 -14.84 6.45
CA ILE A 292 -11.30 -14.94 5.15
C ILE A 292 -12.70 -14.34 5.22
N ARG A 293 -13.19 -13.85 4.09
CA ARG A 293 -14.57 -13.33 3.94
C ARG A 293 -15.63 -14.34 4.31
N HIS A 294 -16.82 -13.86 4.65
CA HIS A 294 -17.94 -14.71 5.04
C HIS A 294 -18.44 -15.58 3.88
N GLY A 295 -18.65 -16.87 4.13
CA GLY A 295 -19.06 -17.84 3.12
C GLY A 295 -20.44 -17.62 2.50
N GLY A 296 -21.30 -16.82 3.13
CA GLY A 296 -22.60 -16.41 2.59
C GLY A 296 -22.50 -15.53 1.33
N ASN A 297 -21.36 -14.88 1.11
CA ASN A 297 -21.07 -14.13 -0.13
C ASN A 297 -19.58 -14.23 -0.48
N PRO A 298 -19.10 -15.33 -1.06
CA PRO A 298 -17.69 -15.57 -1.30
C PRO A 298 -17.08 -14.63 -2.37
N PHE A 299 -17.90 -13.98 -3.19
CA PHE A 299 -17.41 -13.12 -4.28
C PHE A 299 -17.40 -11.63 -3.96
N TYR A 300 -17.78 -11.25 -2.74
CA TYR A 300 -17.76 -9.87 -2.29
C TYR A 300 -17.40 -9.79 -0.80
N THR A 301 -16.57 -8.83 -0.47
CA THR A 301 -16.30 -8.41 0.91
C THR A 301 -16.20 -6.89 0.98
N PRO A 302 -16.75 -6.24 2.01
CA PRO A 302 -16.63 -4.80 2.19
C PRO A 302 -15.26 -4.37 2.73
N GLU A 303 -14.44 -5.32 3.16
CA GLU A 303 -13.13 -5.08 3.77
C GLU A 303 -12.08 -6.04 3.22
N PRO A 304 -10.77 -5.69 3.24
CA PRO A 304 -9.70 -6.59 2.85
C PRO A 304 -9.70 -7.85 3.70
N ASP A 305 -9.55 -8.99 3.04
CA ASP A 305 -9.42 -10.31 3.67
C ASP A 305 -8.22 -11.06 3.08
N ILE A 306 -7.95 -12.26 3.55
CA ILE A 306 -6.81 -13.06 3.09
C ILE A 306 -6.83 -13.29 1.56
N CYS A 307 -7.99 -13.35 0.92
CA CYS A 307 -8.08 -13.45 -0.54
C CYS A 307 -7.54 -12.18 -1.21
N HIS A 308 -7.95 -11.02 -0.71
CA HIS A 308 -7.45 -9.72 -1.21
C HIS A 308 -5.94 -9.60 -1.03
N GLU A 309 -5.45 -9.94 0.16
CA GLU A 309 -4.03 -9.80 0.48
C GLU A 309 -3.16 -10.73 -0.36
N LEU A 310 -3.51 -12.03 -0.42
CA LEU A 310 -2.66 -13.02 -1.05
C LEU A 310 -2.83 -13.10 -2.56
N ILE A 311 -4.03 -12.90 -3.08
CA ILE A 311 -4.26 -12.96 -4.53
C ILE A 311 -4.03 -11.59 -5.17
N GLY A 312 -4.37 -10.50 -4.47
CA GLY A 312 -4.25 -9.15 -4.99
C GLY A 312 -2.83 -8.58 -4.88
N HIS A 313 -2.29 -8.51 -3.67
CA HIS A 313 -1.03 -7.79 -3.40
C HIS A 313 0.24 -8.63 -3.56
N VAL A 314 0.24 -9.83 -2.96
CA VAL A 314 1.46 -10.63 -2.83
C VAL A 314 2.15 -10.93 -4.16
N PRO A 315 1.45 -11.31 -5.25
CA PRO A 315 2.15 -11.67 -6.48
C PRO A 315 3.02 -10.54 -7.01
N LEU A 316 2.50 -9.33 -7.07
CA LEU A 316 3.29 -8.20 -7.57
C LEU A 316 4.37 -7.72 -6.60
N LEU A 317 4.26 -7.98 -5.30
CA LEU A 317 5.37 -7.74 -4.35
C LEU A 317 6.58 -8.66 -4.62
N ALA A 318 6.40 -9.73 -5.38
CA ALA A 318 7.49 -10.58 -5.85
C ALA A 318 8.19 -10.02 -7.11
N ASP A 319 7.59 -9.04 -7.82
CA ASP A 319 8.27 -8.32 -8.89
C ASP A 319 9.24 -7.27 -8.33
N PRO A 320 10.54 -7.28 -8.71
CA PRO A 320 11.53 -6.36 -8.17
C PRO A 320 11.21 -4.88 -8.42
N ASN A 321 10.64 -4.52 -9.57
CA ASN A 321 10.34 -3.12 -9.91
C ASN A 321 9.14 -2.62 -9.12
N PHE A 322 8.11 -3.46 -9.01
CA PHE A 322 6.92 -3.14 -8.22
C PHE A 322 7.25 -3.06 -6.72
N ALA A 323 8.09 -3.96 -6.21
CA ALA A 323 8.59 -3.94 -4.85
C ALA A 323 9.38 -2.67 -4.54
N GLU A 324 10.26 -2.25 -5.46
CA GLU A 324 11.02 -1.00 -5.33
C GLU A 324 10.10 0.23 -5.34
N PHE A 325 9.13 0.28 -6.27
CA PHE A 325 8.14 1.35 -6.32
C PHE A 325 7.36 1.44 -5.00
N THR A 326 6.85 0.32 -4.52
CA THR A 326 6.09 0.23 -3.27
C THR A 326 6.92 0.71 -2.08
N GLN A 327 8.18 0.30 -1.99
CA GLN A 327 9.10 0.78 -0.96
C GLN A 327 9.36 2.29 -1.06
N LYS A 328 9.53 2.84 -2.26
CA LYS A 328 9.73 4.29 -2.47
C LYS A 328 8.54 5.11 -1.96
N VAL A 329 7.32 4.64 -2.20
CA VAL A 329 6.11 5.27 -1.63
C VAL A 329 6.17 5.24 -0.10
N GLY A 330 6.58 4.12 0.49
CA GLY A 330 6.78 3.99 1.93
C GLY A 330 7.85 4.94 2.47
N LEU A 331 9.03 4.99 1.84
CA LEU A 331 10.11 5.89 2.25
C LEU A 331 9.69 7.37 2.24
N ALA A 332 8.90 7.77 1.23
CA ALA A 332 8.37 9.11 1.14
C ALA A 332 7.37 9.45 2.26
N SER A 333 6.78 8.46 2.92
CA SER A 333 5.82 8.66 4.00
C SER A 333 6.45 8.92 5.37
N LEU A 334 7.75 8.56 5.55
CA LEU A 334 8.43 8.69 6.84
C LEU A 334 8.55 10.16 7.26
N GLY A 335 7.90 10.53 8.37
CA GLY A 335 7.87 11.89 8.87
C GLY A 335 7.13 12.90 7.99
N ALA A 336 6.39 12.44 6.99
CA ALA A 336 5.59 13.32 6.12
C ALA A 336 4.39 13.93 6.88
N SER A 337 3.95 15.11 6.46
CA SER A 337 2.72 15.71 7.00
C SER A 337 1.49 14.93 6.59
N ASP A 338 0.35 15.17 7.26
CA ASP A 338 -0.91 14.47 6.95
C ASP A 338 -1.38 14.72 5.51
N GLU A 339 -1.15 15.92 4.97
CA GLU A 339 -1.49 16.25 3.58
C GLU A 339 -0.66 15.42 2.59
N VAL A 340 0.63 15.22 2.87
CA VAL A 340 1.51 14.39 2.05
C VAL A 340 1.14 12.91 2.17
N ILE A 341 0.79 12.44 3.36
CA ILE A 341 0.27 11.08 3.56
C ILE A 341 -0.96 10.83 2.71
N VAL A 342 -1.92 11.77 2.68
CA VAL A 342 -3.11 11.67 1.82
C VAL A 342 -2.73 11.59 0.34
N GLN A 343 -1.75 12.37 -0.12
CA GLN A 343 -1.30 12.32 -1.51
C GLN A 343 -0.63 10.97 -1.85
N LEU A 344 0.25 10.47 -0.98
CA LEU A 344 0.90 9.17 -1.15
C LEU A 344 -0.10 8.02 -1.11
N ALA A 345 -1.08 8.09 -0.22
CA ALA A 345 -2.16 7.14 -0.14
C ALA A 345 -3.02 7.13 -1.42
N ASN A 346 -3.28 8.29 -2.03
CA ASN A 346 -3.95 8.38 -3.32
C ASN A 346 -3.11 7.76 -4.45
N ILE A 347 -1.78 7.96 -4.45
CA ILE A 347 -0.89 7.30 -5.41
C ILE A 347 -0.98 5.78 -5.24
N TYR A 348 -0.88 5.29 -4.01
CA TYR A 348 -1.02 3.87 -3.70
C TYR A 348 -2.37 3.33 -4.19
N TRP A 349 -3.45 4.02 -3.87
CA TRP A 349 -4.81 3.64 -4.28
C TRP A 349 -4.95 3.50 -5.80
N PHE A 350 -4.56 4.54 -6.55
CA PHE A 350 -4.73 4.52 -8.01
C PHE A 350 -3.75 3.64 -8.76
N VAL A 351 -2.60 3.30 -8.19
CA VAL A 351 -1.58 2.47 -8.83
C VAL A 351 -1.63 1.04 -8.31
N VAL A 352 -1.54 0.87 -6.98
CA VAL A 352 -1.40 -0.44 -6.37
C VAL A 352 -2.74 -1.15 -6.19
N GLU A 353 -3.80 -0.41 -5.85
CA GLU A 353 -5.12 -1.01 -5.65
C GLU A 353 -5.94 -1.13 -6.95
N PHE A 354 -5.94 -0.08 -7.77
CA PHE A 354 -6.80 0.01 -8.96
C PHE A 354 -6.05 0.30 -10.25
N GLY A 355 -4.76 -0.05 -10.32
CA GLY A 355 -3.91 0.19 -11.49
C GLY A 355 -4.32 -0.66 -12.70
N LEU A 356 -4.42 0.00 -13.86
CA LEU A 356 -4.65 -0.62 -15.16
C LEU A 356 -3.51 -0.25 -16.12
N LEU A 357 -2.98 -1.24 -16.82
CA LEU A 357 -1.96 -1.08 -17.85
C LEU A 357 -2.62 -1.17 -19.22
N ARG A 358 -2.12 -0.38 -20.18
CA ARG A 358 -2.57 -0.53 -21.57
C ARG A 358 -2.06 -1.85 -22.13
N SER A 359 -2.94 -2.66 -22.71
CA SER A 359 -2.53 -3.86 -23.41
C SER A 359 -1.65 -3.49 -24.62
N SER A 360 -0.51 -4.15 -24.76
CA SER A 360 0.38 -4.01 -25.91
C SER A 360 -0.05 -4.91 -27.09
N SER A 361 -0.95 -5.84 -26.85
CA SER A 361 -1.44 -6.80 -27.84
C SER A 361 -2.93 -6.61 -28.09
N PRO A 362 -3.43 -6.92 -29.30
CA PRO A 362 -4.86 -7.00 -29.55
C PRO A 362 -5.52 -7.99 -28.57
N ASP A 363 -6.58 -7.56 -27.91
CA ASP A 363 -7.38 -8.35 -27.01
C ASP A 363 -8.84 -8.28 -27.45
N PRO A 364 -9.31 -9.21 -28.29
CA PRO A 364 -10.67 -9.17 -28.83
C PRO A 364 -11.76 -9.25 -27.77
N ASP A 365 -11.46 -9.91 -26.65
CA ASP A 365 -12.41 -10.14 -25.54
C ASP A 365 -12.21 -9.15 -24.39
N GLY A 366 -11.20 -8.26 -24.49
CA GLY A 366 -10.83 -7.30 -23.46
C GLY A 366 -11.06 -5.85 -23.85
N ALA A 367 -11.09 -4.97 -22.88
CA ALA A 367 -11.19 -3.53 -23.02
C ALA A 367 -9.87 -2.84 -23.46
N GLY A 368 -8.86 -3.61 -23.89
CA GLY A 368 -7.54 -3.09 -24.26
C GLY A 368 -6.67 -2.71 -23.07
N VAL A 369 -6.96 -3.28 -21.89
CA VAL A 369 -6.21 -3.06 -20.66
C VAL A 369 -5.84 -4.38 -20.01
N LYS A 370 -4.79 -4.36 -19.20
CA LYS A 370 -4.38 -5.44 -18.29
C LYS A 370 -4.42 -4.93 -16.86
N VAL A 371 -4.80 -5.79 -15.95
CA VAL A 371 -5.02 -5.45 -14.55
C VAL A 371 -3.73 -5.65 -13.76
N MET A 372 -3.35 -4.63 -13.01
CA MET A 372 -2.23 -4.64 -12.08
C MET A 372 -2.71 -4.41 -10.63
N GLY A 373 -3.81 -3.69 -10.46
CA GLY A 373 -4.30 -3.28 -9.14
C GLY A 373 -4.84 -4.42 -8.31
N ALA A 374 -4.40 -4.52 -7.06
CA ALA A 374 -4.74 -5.59 -6.13
C ALA A 374 -6.25 -5.68 -5.84
N GLY A 375 -6.92 -4.54 -5.68
CA GLY A 375 -8.37 -4.48 -5.49
C GLY A 375 -9.15 -5.05 -6.66
N ILE A 376 -8.62 -4.90 -7.88
CA ILE A 376 -9.22 -5.50 -9.08
C ILE A 376 -8.81 -6.97 -9.20
N LEU A 377 -7.52 -7.30 -9.02
CA LEU A 377 -6.99 -8.67 -9.13
C LEU A 377 -7.67 -9.66 -8.18
N SER A 378 -8.14 -9.20 -7.03
CA SER A 378 -8.77 -10.02 -5.99
C SER A 378 -10.31 -10.03 -6.05
N SER A 379 -10.91 -9.40 -7.05
CA SER A 379 -12.36 -9.31 -7.22
C SER A 379 -12.78 -9.66 -8.64
N ILE A 380 -13.57 -10.72 -8.78
CA ILE A 380 -14.09 -11.18 -10.07
C ILE A 380 -14.93 -10.09 -10.75
N GLY A 381 -15.81 -9.45 -9.97
CA GLY A 381 -16.70 -8.39 -10.49
C GLY A 381 -15.91 -7.16 -10.95
N GLU A 382 -14.91 -6.73 -10.17
CA GLU A 382 -14.05 -5.60 -10.52
C GLU A 382 -13.20 -5.90 -11.76
N MET A 383 -12.63 -7.11 -11.84
CA MET A 383 -11.79 -7.52 -12.95
C MET A 383 -12.57 -7.58 -14.27
N GLU A 384 -13.72 -8.23 -14.26
CA GLU A 384 -14.58 -8.30 -15.43
C GLU A 384 -15.11 -6.92 -15.83
N TRP A 385 -15.53 -6.09 -14.85
CA TRP A 385 -15.99 -4.74 -15.12
C TRP A 385 -14.91 -3.84 -15.74
N SER A 386 -13.68 -3.97 -15.28
CA SER A 386 -12.58 -3.10 -15.70
C SER A 386 -11.92 -3.53 -16.99
N ALA A 387 -11.84 -4.85 -17.26
CA ALA A 387 -11.01 -5.39 -18.32
C ALA A 387 -11.77 -6.14 -19.43
N ALA A 388 -13.02 -6.57 -19.23
CA ALA A 388 -13.80 -7.16 -20.30
C ALA A 388 -14.33 -6.11 -21.27
N ALA A 389 -14.37 -6.42 -22.56
CA ALA A 389 -14.96 -5.54 -23.57
C ALA A 389 -16.46 -5.27 -23.30
N VAL A 390 -17.18 -6.31 -22.84
CA VAL A 390 -18.57 -6.24 -22.41
C VAL A 390 -18.72 -7.07 -21.12
N PRO A 391 -18.92 -6.42 -19.95
CA PRO A 391 -19.14 -7.13 -18.70
C PRO A 391 -20.43 -7.99 -18.75
N SER A 392 -20.40 -9.16 -18.13
CA SER A 392 -21.54 -10.07 -18.06
C SER A 392 -22.69 -9.51 -17.22
N ASP A 393 -23.87 -10.09 -17.36
CA ASP A 393 -25.02 -9.73 -16.53
C ASP A 393 -24.84 -10.17 -15.07
N GLU A 394 -24.05 -11.21 -14.82
CA GLU A 394 -23.64 -11.62 -13.48
C GLU A 394 -22.74 -10.57 -12.83
N CYS A 395 -21.70 -10.13 -13.52
CA CYS A 395 -20.81 -9.05 -13.08
C CYS A 395 -21.58 -7.77 -12.76
N ARG A 396 -22.56 -7.42 -13.57
CA ARG A 396 -23.40 -6.21 -13.36
C ARG A 396 -24.20 -6.26 -12.04
N LYS A 397 -24.45 -7.44 -11.50
CA LYS A 397 -25.17 -7.66 -10.24
C LYS A 397 -24.20 -7.70 -9.04
N MET A 398 -22.93 -8.01 -9.26
CA MET A 398 -21.91 -7.95 -8.23
C MET A 398 -21.67 -6.49 -7.83
N GLY A 399 -21.50 -6.24 -6.54
CA GLY A 399 -21.04 -4.93 -6.04
C GLY A 399 -19.60 -4.69 -6.43
N GLY A 400 -19.17 -3.43 -6.42
CA GLY A 400 -17.78 -3.14 -6.67
C GLY A 400 -17.48 -1.65 -6.78
N ILE A 401 -16.27 -1.24 -6.38
CA ILE A 401 -15.84 0.16 -6.35
C ILE A 401 -15.79 0.74 -7.76
N ALA A 402 -15.27 -0.01 -8.73
CA ALA A 402 -15.16 0.45 -10.11
C ALA A 402 -16.54 0.72 -10.75
N ARG A 403 -17.55 -0.08 -10.39
CA ARG A 403 -18.93 0.11 -10.84
C ARG A 403 -19.60 1.32 -10.17
N ASP A 404 -19.43 1.43 -8.87
CA ASP A 404 -20.11 2.46 -8.07
C ASP A 404 -19.41 3.82 -8.20
N PHE A 405 -18.12 3.80 -8.55
CA PHE A 405 -17.30 4.99 -8.82
C PHE A 405 -16.57 4.89 -10.17
N PRO A 406 -17.30 4.89 -11.31
CA PRO A 406 -16.71 4.68 -12.65
C PRO A 406 -15.65 5.71 -13.04
N GLN A 407 -15.61 6.87 -12.38
CA GLN A 407 -14.55 7.87 -12.55
C GLN A 407 -13.19 7.39 -12.00
N LEU A 408 -13.17 6.43 -11.08
CA LEU A 408 -11.96 5.84 -10.54
C LEU A 408 -11.38 4.76 -11.46
N ALA A 409 -12.23 4.08 -12.23
CA ALA A 409 -11.84 3.02 -13.17
C ALA A 409 -11.32 3.56 -14.53
N ARG A 410 -11.30 4.86 -14.75
CA ARG A 410 -10.72 5.42 -15.98
C ARG A 410 -9.23 5.66 -15.82
N PRO A 411 -8.38 5.19 -16.77
CA PRO A 411 -6.94 5.25 -16.63
C PRO A 411 -6.45 6.70 -16.47
N VAL A 412 -6.13 7.08 -15.23
CA VAL A 412 -5.39 8.31 -14.90
C VAL A 412 -3.94 8.24 -15.43
N LEU A 413 -3.49 7.07 -15.82
CA LEU A 413 -2.13 6.75 -16.27
C LEU A 413 -1.64 7.44 -17.55
N ARG A 414 -2.43 8.26 -18.23
CA ARG A 414 -1.92 9.05 -19.36
C ARG A 414 -0.82 10.06 -19.01
N LYS A 415 -0.57 10.33 -17.73
CA LYS A 415 0.40 11.34 -17.26
C LYS A 415 1.68 10.80 -16.62
N PHE A 416 1.79 9.49 -16.39
CA PHE A 416 2.92 8.91 -15.66
C PHE A 416 3.85 8.01 -16.49
N VAL A 417 3.64 7.89 -17.79
CA VAL A 417 4.66 7.26 -18.67
C VAL A 417 5.72 8.31 -18.97
N PRO A 418 6.99 8.11 -18.56
CA PRO A 418 8.07 8.98 -18.99
C PRO A 418 8.10 9.06 -20.51
N ALA A 419 8.30 10.25 -21.06
CA ALA A 419 8.31 10.51 -22.52
C ALA A 419 9.43 9.76 -23.28
N GLU A 420 10.30 9.02 -22.58
CA GLU A 420 11.44 8.28 -23.14
C GLU A 420 11.12 6.84 -23.56
N ALA A 421 9.91 6.34 -23.32
CA ALA A 421 9.51 4.99 -23.78
C ALA A 421 8.77 4.98 -25.13
N ALA A 422 8.79 6.09 -25.88
CA ALA A 422 8.10 6.25 -27.17
C ALA A 422 9.09 6.54 -28.32
N SER A 423 10.23 5.86 -28.34
CA SER A 423 11.13 5.87 -29.52
C SER A 423 11.47 4.46 -29.98
#